data_2ed7fc89f349c36612f6272d0d6d7c89
#
_entry.id   2ed7fc89f349c36612f6272d0d6d7c89
#
_cell.length_a   1.000
_cell.length_b   1.000
_cell.length_c   1.000
_cell.angle_alpha   90.00
_cell.angle_beta   90.00
_cell.angle_gamma   90.00
#
_symmetry.space_group_name_H-M   'P 1'
#
loop_
_entity.id
_entity.type
_entity.pdbx_description
1 polymer ?
#
loop_
_entity_poly.entity_id
_entity_poly.type
_entity_poly.pdbx_seq_one_letter_code
_entity_poly.pdbx_strand_id
1 'polypeptide(L)'
;LQRAGGENNAYTTNDLTNYYCQLPAQNIETAFWLESDRMLSLAFSEKSLATQRKVVCEEFKEHYINKPYGDVWHKMRTLAYTVHPYRWMTIGKELSHVENAKIDDVKNFFFKHYRPVNAILVVAGNVKLEQVKRLAAKWFGPIEMGTKYERQLPIEPVQTEARKLEVQANVPLDAFVKTWHMDARLSPGYYAADLLTEILGGGAASRLYQTLVKEKQYFSSIDCYHFGSLDAGLVAVDGKLVKGVAMETAMQAVDEEIEKLKATKIEAKELQKVVNRTESVIAFEDMSVMSRASSIALYELLGDAGMMNTEFQKYQAIGIDDIHAYANKIFDNNNSNTLLYHAQS
;
A
#
# COMPACT_ATOMS: atom_id res chain seq x y z
N LEU A 1 -25.12 -5.12 12.63
CA LEU A 1 -23.98 -4.79 13.50
C LEU A 1 -24.25 -3.56 14.36
N GLN A 2 -24.80 -2.46 13.81
CA GLN A 2 -25.12 -1.23 14.56
C GLN A 2 -25.98 -1.50 15.81
N ARG A 3 -27.00 -2.37 15.73
CA ARG A 3 -27.81 -2.76 16.90
C ARG A 3 -27.00 -3.49 17.98
N ALA A 4 -25.88 -4.07 17.65
CA ALA A 4 -24.93 -4.69 18.56
C ALA A 4 -23.89 -3.70 19.10
N GLY A 5 -24.00 -2.39 18.77
CA GLY A 5 -23.06 -1.35 19.16
C GLY A 5 -21.72 -1.45 18.43
N GLY A 6 -21.70 -2.04 17.23
CA GLY A 6 -20.47 -2.25 16.48
C GLY A 6 -20.44 -1.52 15.15
N GLU A 7 -19.22 -1.41 14.63
CA GLU A 7 -18.90 -0.89 13.30
C GLU A 7 -18.06 -1.91 12.52
N ASN A 8 -18.07 -1.81 11.20
CA ASN A 8 -17.26 -2.64 10.33
C ASN A 8 -16.81 -1.85 9.09
N ASN A 9 -15.72 -2.29 8.52
CA ASN A 9 -15.23 -1.80 7.25
C ASN A 9 -14.35 -2.87 6.59
N ALA A 10 -13.85 -2.57 5.39
CA ALA A 10 -12.91 -3.41 4.67
C ALA A 10 -12.00 -2.56 3.79
N TYR A 11 -10.82 -3.09 3.48
CA TYR A 11 -9.93 -2.52 2.48
C TYR A 11 -9.23 -3.62 1.69
N THR A 12 -8.85 -3.29 0.47
CA THR A 12 -8.08 -4.17 -0.42
C THR A 12 -6.77 -3.50 -0.80
N THR A 13 -5.70 -4.25 -0.63
CA THR A 13 -4.36 -3.91 -1.16
C THR A 13 -4.06 -4.77 -2.38
N ASN A 14 -2.86 -4.67 -2.91
CA ASN A 14 -2.42 -5.52 -4.01
C ASN A 14 -2.41 -7.03 -3.64
N ASP A 15 -2.23 -7.36 -2.36
CA ASP A 15 -1.92 -8.70 -1.89
C ASP A 15 -2.98 -9.31 -0.98
N LEU A 16 -3.83 -8.50 -0.36
CA LEU A 16 -4.83 -8.96 0.59
C LEU A 16 -6.10 -8.12 0.57
N THR A 17 -7.19 -8.72 1.05
CA THR A 17 -8.40 -8.01 1.47
C THR A 17 -8.58 -8.23 2.96
N ASN A 18 -8.71 -7.16 3.74
CA ASN A 18 -8.98 -7.20 5.16
C ASN A 18 -10.41 -6.77 5.43
N TYR A 19 -11.17 -7.62 6.10
CA TYR A 19 -12.47 -7.31 6.67
C TYR A 19 -12.31 -7.19 8.17
N TYR A 20 -12.82 -6.13 8.76
CA TYR A 20 -12.75 -5.97 10.20
C TYR A 20 -14.04 -5.43 10.78
N CYS A 21 -14.31 -5.82 12.01
CA CYS A 21 -15.38 -5.25 12.80
C CYS A 21 -14.93 -5.04 14.25
N GLN A 22 -15.45 -3.99 14.85
CA GLN A 22 -15.23 -3.62 16.23
C GLN A 22 -16.56 -3.53 16.94
N LEU A 23 -16.69 -4.19 18.09
CA LEU A 23 -17.93 -4.22 18.84
C LEU A 23 -17.65 -4.53 20.32
N PRO A 24 -18.60 -4.25 21.25
CA PRO A 24 -18.49 -4.63 22.65
C PRO A 24 -18.29 -6.15 22.81
N ALA A 25 -17.39 -6.56 23.70
CA ALA A 25 -17.02 -7.96 23.90
C ALA A 25 -18.19 -8.90 24.21
N GLN A 26 -19.24 -8.40 24.88
CA GLN A 26 -20.45 -9.18 25.15
C GLN A 26 -21.21 -9.58 23.88
N ASN A 27 -21.04 -8.85 22.78
CA ASN A 27 -21.72 -9.07 21.51
C ASN A 27 -20.82 -9.75 20.46
N ILE A 28 -19.67 -10.30 20.86
CA ILE A 28 -18.66 -10.89 19.99
C ILE A 28 -19.23 -11.93 19.01
N GLU A 29 -20.22 -12.69 19.42
CA GLU A 29 -20.84 -13.73 18.56
C GLU A 29 -21.49 -13.14 17.31
N THR A 30 -21.95 -11.88 17.35
CA THR A 30 -22.48 -11.17 16.17
C THR A 30 -21.40 -11.02 15.09
N ALA A 31 -20.14 -10.77 15.47
CA ALA A 31 -19.03 -10.70 14.51
C ALA A 31 -18.77 -12.07 13.86
N PHE A 32 -18.74 -13.14 14.67
CA PHE A 32 -18.54 -14.48 14.14
C PHE A 32 -19.64 -14.88 13.17
N TRP A 33 -20.89 -14.60 13.52
CA TRP A 33 -22.02 -14.83 12.62
C TRP A 33 -21.89 -14.04 11.32
N LEU A 34 -21.62 -12.73 11.40
CA LEU A 34 -21.54 -11.86 10.23
C LEU A 34 -20.42 -12.28 9.26
N GLU A 35 -19.24 -12.55 9.79
CA GLU A 35 -18.08 -12.89 8.95
C GLU A 35 -18.16 -14.32 8.39
N SER A 36 -18.76 -15.25 9.15
CA SER A 36 -19.01 -16.60 8.64
C SER A 36 -20.09 -16.61 7.54
N ASP A 37 -21.15 -15.81 7.69
CA ASP A 37 -22.20 -15.66 6.67
C ASP A 37 -21.61 -15.09 5.37
N ARG A 38 -20.76 -14.07 5.47
CA ARG A 38 -20.01 -13.51 4.34
C ARG A 38 -19.16 -14.54 3.60
N MET A 39 -18.51 -15.45 4.35
CA MET A 39 -17.68 -16.51 3.78
C MET A 39 -18.49 -17.68 3.22
N LEU A 40 -19.65 -17.94 3.79
CA LEU A 40 -20.49 -19.07 3.40
C LEU A 40 -21.16 -18.83 2.04
N SER A 41 -21.79 -17.67 1.88
CA SER A 41 -22.56 -17.34 0.69
C SER A 41 -22.85 -15.85 0.56
N LEU A 42 -22.97 -15.40 -0.68
CA LEU A 42 -23.49 -14.08 -1.03
C LEU A 42 -24.77 -14.24 -1.86
N ALA A 43 -25.64 -13.24 -1.82
CA ALA A 43 -26.83 -13.18 -2.67
C ALA A 43 -26.43 -12.88 -4.13
N PHE A 44 -25.91 -13.88 -4.84
CA PHE A 44 -25.47 -13.78 -6.24
C PHE A 44 -26.69 -13.60 -7.17
N SER A 45 -27.19 -12.38 -7.28
CA SER A 45 -28.26 -12.03 -8.20
C SER A 45 -27.84 -11.00 -9.22
N GLU A 46 -28.41 -11.06 -10.43
CA GLU A 46 -28.16 -10.05 -11.48
C GLU A 46 -28.52 -8.64 -11.01
N LYS A 47 -29.57 -8.50 -10.18
CA LYS A 47 -29.97 -7.21 -9.61
C LYS A 47 -28.90 -6.64 -8.68
N SER A 48 -28.34 -7.46 -7.78
CA SER A 48 -27.30 -7.02 -6.86
C SER A 48 -26.00 -6.68 -7.62
N LEU A 49 -25.62 -7.51 -8.60
CA LEU A 49 -24.48 -7.25 -9.46
C LEU A 49 -24.64 -5.94 -10.23
N ALA A 50 -25.78 -5.72 -10.88
CA ALA A 50 -26.03 -4.49 -11.62
C ALA A 50 -25.97 -3.24 -10.73
N THR A 51 -26.42 -3.34 -9.48
CA THR A 51 -26.30 -2.24 -8.50
C THR A 51 -24.85 -1.99 -8.13
N GLN A 52 -24.10 -3.04 -7.79
CA GLN A 52 -22.69 -2.91 -7.38
C GLN A 52 -21.79 -2.45 -8.54
N ARG A 53 -22.02 -2.93 -9.76
CA ARG A 53 -21.32 -2.40 -10.94
C ARG A 53 -21.45 -0.89 -11.07
N LYS A 54 -22.68 -0.35 -10.91
CA LYS A 54 -22.89 1.11 -10.96
C LYS A 54 -22.13 1.83 -9.85
N VAL A 55 -22.17 1.32 -8.61
CA VAL A 55 -21.46 1.92 -7.48
C VAL A 55 -19.96 1.96 -7.74
N VAL A 56 -19.36 0.83 -8.12
CA VAL A 56 -17.90 0.75 -8.38
C VAL A 56 -17.51 1.57 -9.61
N CYS A 57 -18.36 1.64 -10.65
CA CYS A 57 -18.10 2.49 -11.80
C CYS A 57 -18.10 3.99 -11.44
N GLU A 58 -19.04 4.43 -10.59
CA GLU A 58 -19.06 5.82 -10.12
C GLU A 58 -17.86 6.12 -9.21
N GLU A 59 -17.48 5.18 -8.32
CA GLU A 59 -16.28 5.29 -7.52
C GLU A 59 -15.01 5.41 -8.40
N PHE A 60 -14.91 4.57 -9.44
CA PHE A 60 -13.81 4.65 -10.41
C PHE A 60 -13.75 6.03 -11.09
N LYS A 61 -14.89 6.55 -11.54
CA LYS A 61 -14.96 7.87 -12.18
C LYS A 61 -14.58 8.97 -11.20
N GLU A 62 -15.15 8.96 -10.00
CA GLU A 62 -14.93 10.00 -8.99
C GLU A 62 -13.47 10.08 -8.58
N HIS A 63 -12.83 8.95 -8.28
CA HIS A 63 -11.47 8.93 -7.74
C HIS A 63 -10.38 9.02 -8.80
N TYR A 64 -10.61 8.48 -10.01
CA TYR A 64 -9.54 8.28 -10.99
C TYR A 64 -9.73 9.03 -12.30
N ILE A 65 -10.97 9.38 -12.71
CA ILE A 65 -11.23 10.10 -13.96
C ILE A 65 -11.51 11.58 -13.71
N ASN A 66 -12.42 11.89 -12.79
CA ASN A 66 -12.92 13.25 -12.58
C ASN A 66 -12.05 14.05 -11.61
N LYS A 67 -11.19 13.41 -10.84
CA LYS A 67 -10.29 14.07 -9.88
C LYS A 67 -9.01 14.53 -10.57
N PRO A 68 -8.55 15.79 -10.40
CA PRO A 68 -7.23 16.20 -10.84
C PRO A 68 -6.15 15.27 -10.32
N TYR A 69 -5.26 14.82 -11.18
CA TYR A 69 -4.20 13.82 -10.90
C TYR A 69 -4.72 12.43 -10.48
N GLY A 70 -6.02 12.14 -10.63
CA GLY A 70 -6.61 10.86 -10.18
C GLY A 70 -6.03 9.65 -10.88
N ASP A 71 -5.60 9.78 -12.13
CA ASP A 71 -5.05 8.70 -12.96
C ASP A 71 -3.51 8.52 -12.86
N VAL A 72 -2.84 9.32 -12.02
CA VAL A 72 -1.37 9.29 -11.84
C VAL A 72 -0.88 7.89 -11.57
N TRP A 73 -1.48 7.21 -10.58
CA TRP A 73 -1.01 5.87 -10.19
C TRP A 73 -1.39 4.77 -11.19
N HIS A 74 -2.47 4.92 -11.96
CA HIS A 74 -2.77 4.03 -13.08
C HIS A 74 -1.66 4.08 -14.14
N LYS A 75 -1.23 5.30 -14.49
CA LYS A 75 -0.17 5.53 -15.48
C LYS A 75 1.20 5.10 -14.95
N MET A 76 1.54 5.52 -13.72
CA MET A 76 2.84 5.20 -13.13
C MET A 76 3.04 3.71 -12.94
N ARG A 77 2.05 2.97 -12.42
CA ARG A 77 2.16 1.52 -12.25
C ARG A 77 2.28 0.80 -13.59
N THR A 78 1.55 1.24 -14.62
CA THR A 78 1.66 0.67 -15.96
C THR A 78 3.02 0.97 -16.59
N LEU A 79 3.65 2.11 -16.27
CA LEU A 79 5.00 2.46 -16.70
C LEU A 79 6.05 1.63 -15.98
N ALA A 80 5.93 1.46 -14.66
CA ALA A 80 6.90 0.78 -13.82
C ALA A 80 6.88 -0.75 -14.02
N TYR A 81 5.70 -1.36 -14.05
CA TYR A 81 5.56 -2.82 -14.18
C TYR A 81 5.19 -3.24 -15.59
N THR A 82 5.86 -4.25 -16.11
CA THR A 82 5.62 -4.79 -17.46
C THR A 82 4.82 -6.09 -17.45
N VAL A 83 5.06 -6.96 -16.49
CA VAL A 83 4.43 -8.28 -16.42
C VAL A 83 3.71 -8.54 -15.09
N HIS A 84 4.22 -7.98 -13.99
CA HIS A 84 3.66 -8.24 -12.67
C HIS A 84 2.27 -7.59 -12.51
N PRO A 85 1.28 -8.23 -11.84
CA PRO A 85 -0.06 -7.67 -11.62
C PRO A 85 -0.10 -6.34 -10.84
N TYR A 86 0.97 -5.94 -10.16
CA TYR A 86 1.05 -4.61 -9.52
C TYR A 86 0.98 -3.45 -10.53
N ARG A 87 1.01 -3.74 -11.82
CA ARG A 87 0.87 -2.76 -12.90
C ARG A 87 -0.50 -2.07 -12.96
N TRP A 88 -1.50 -2.57 -12.27
CA TRP A 88 -2.83 -1.93 -12.20
C TRP A 88 -3.30 -1.73 -10.77
N MET A 89 -4.26 -0.83 -10.62
CA MET A 89 -4.84 -0.49 -9.34
C MET A 89 -5.82 -1.56 -8.86
N THR A 90 -6.05 -1.62 -7.55
CA THR A 90 -6.99 -2.58 -6.92
C THR A 90 -8.43 -2.42 -7.40
N ILE A 91 -8.84 -1.21 -7.80
CA ILE A 91 -10.17 -0.96 -8.36
C ILE A 91 -10.36 -1.55 -9.77
N GLY A 92 -9.28 -1.89 -10.43
CA GLY A 92 -9.27 -2.45 -11.79
C GLY A 92 -8.40 -1.65 -12.76
N LYS A 93 -8.06 -2.29 -13.87
CA LYS A 93 -7.24 -1.69 -14.93
C LYS A 93 -8.03 -0.64 -15.73
N GLU A 94 -9.26 -0.96 -16.10
CA GLU A 94 -10.11 -0.16 -16.95
C GLU A 94 -11.56 -0.21 -16.48
N LEU A 95 -12.27 0.90 -16.62
CA LEU A 95 -13.69 1.01 -16.25
C LEU A 95 -14.56 -0.04 -16.96
N SER A 96 -14.26 -0.31 -18.22
CA SER A 96 -14.95 -1.32 -19.03
C SER A 96 -14.91 -2.72 -18.44
N HIS A 97 -13.89 -3.07 -17.68
CA HIS A 97 -13.80 -4.37 -17.00
C HIS A 97 -14.85 -4.50 -15.90
N VAL A 98 -15.11 -3.41 -15.17
CA VAL A 98 -16.15 -3.37 -14.14
C VAL A 98 -17.54 -3.37 -14.80
N GLU A 99 -17.74 -2.56 -15.83
CA GLU A 99 -19.01 -2.44 -16.57
C GLU A 99 -19.45 -3.78 -17.16
N ASN A 100 -18.51 -4.60 -17.64
CA ASN A 100 -18.77 -5.86 -18.30
C ASN A 100 -18.63 -7.10 -17.39
N ALA A 101 -18.34 -6.92 -16.08
CA ALA A 101 -18.22 -8.02 -15.14
C ALA A 101 -19.52 -8.85 -15.08
N LYS A 102 -19.39 -10.18 -15.18
CA LYS A 102 -20.52 -11.11 -15.16
C LYS A 102 -20.68 -11.76 -13.81
N ILE A 103 -21.89 -12.25 -13.52
CA ILE A 103 -22.16 -12.92 -12.24
C ILE A 103 -21.28 -14.16 -12.04
N ASP A 104 -20.92 -14.86 -13.11
CA ASP A 104 -20.05 -16.03 -13.04
C ASP A 104 -18.60 -15.67 -12.70
N ASP A 105 -18.12 -14.50 -13.14
CA ASP A 105 -16.79 -14.01 -12.76
C ASP A 105 -16.72 -13.79 -11.25
N VAL A 106 -17.77 -13.16 -10.69
CA VAL A 106 -17.89 -12.90 -9.24
C VAL A 106 -17.97 -14.20 -8.46
N LYS A 107 -18.82 -15.15 -8.90
CA LYS A 107 -18.96 -16.46 -8.26
C LYS A 107 -17.64 -17.24 -8.28
N ASN A 108 -16.98 -17.32 -9.43
CA ASN A 108 -15.72 -18.04 -9.59
C ASN A 108 -14.64 -17.46 -8.68
N PHE A 109 -14.54 -16.12 -8.63
CA PHE A 109 -13.61 -15.44 -7.71
C PHE A 109 -13.94 -15.74 -6.25
N PHE A 110 -15.21 -15.60 -5.86
CA PHE A 110 -15.66 -15.85 -4.49
C PHE A 110 -15.35 -17.28 -4.06
N PHE A 111 -15.80 -18.29 -4.81
CA PHE A 111 -15.58 -19.68 -4.43
C PHE A 111 -14.13 -20.14 -4.50
N LYS A 112 -13.31 -19.46 -5.25
CA LYS A 112 -11.86 -19.69 -5.30
C LYS A 112 -11.15 -19.13 -4.07
N HIS A 113 -11.50 -17.93 -3.61
CA HIS A 113 -10.71 -17.18 -2.64
C HIS A 113 -11.34 -17.11 -1.24
N TYR A 114 -12.67 -17.12 -1.13
CA TYR A 114 -13.40 -17.01 0.14
C TYR A 114 -13.64 -18.39 0.76
N ARG A 115 -12.57 -18.97 1.28
CA ARG A 115 -12.55 -20.29 1.92
C ARG A 115 -11.76 -20.25 3.21
N PRO A 116 -12.14 -21.03 4.25
CA PRO A 116 -11.41 -21.06 5.52
C PRO A 116 -9.91 -21.34 5.37
N VAL A 117 -9.52 -22.23 4.45
CA VAL A 117 -8.12 -22.54 4.18
C VAL A 117 -7.31 -21.35 3.67
N ASN A 118 -7.97 -20.32 3.13
CA ASN A 118 -7.36 -19.12 2.55
C ASN A 118 -7.60 -17.87 3.40
N ALA A 119 -8.05 -18.02 4.64
CA ALA A 119 -8.38 -16.94 5.55
C ALA A 119 -7.59 -17.03 6.85
N ILE A 120 -7.27 -15.86 7.40
CA ILE A 120 -6.70 -15.69 8.73
C ILE A 120 -7.73 -14.97 9.58
N LEU A 121 -8.14 -15.57 10.70
CA LEU A 121 -9.05 -14.97 11.66
C LEU A 121 -8.27 -14.52 12.88
N VAL A 122 -8.32 -13.23 13.17
CA VAL A 122 -7.73 -12.65 14.39
C VAL A 122 -8.85 -12.04 15.24
N VAL A 123 -8.83 -12.34 16.51
CA VAL A 123 -9.74 -11.79 17.52
C VAL A 123 -8.92 -11.18 18.65
N ALA A 124 -9.04 -9.87 18.84
CA ALA A 124 -8.32 -9.14 19.88
C ALA A 124 -9.29 -8.37 20.78
N GLY A 125 -8.96 -8.24 22.04
CA GLY A 125 -9.75 -7.51 23.04
C GLY A 125 -9.99 -8.29 24.33
N ASN A 126 -11.05 -7.92 25.06
CA ASN A 126 -11.45 -8.60 26.30
C ASN A 126 -12.19 -9.92 26.01
N VAL A 127 -11.45 -10.93 25.59
CA VAL A 127 -11.99 -12.24 25.16
C VAL A 127 -11.19 -13.39 25.79
N LYS A 128 -11.84 -14.54 25.94
CA LYS A 128 -11.17 -15.78 26.40
C LYS A 128 -10.91 -16.69 25.19
N LEU A 129 -9.74 -17.28 25.11
CA LEU A 129 -9.34 -18.17 24.02
C LEU A 129 -10.34 -19.31 23.77
N GLU A 130 -10.82 -19.94 24.85
CA GLU A 130 -11.80 -21.04 24.74
C GLU A 130 -13.16 -20.59 24.19
N GLN A 131 -13.56 -19.36 24.49
CA GLN A 131 -14.75 -18.75 23.90
C GLN A 131 -14.57 -18.55 22.40
N VAL A 132 -13.43 -17.98 21.98
CA VAL A 132 -13.08 -17.74 20.58
C VAL A 132 -13.06 -19.06 19.81
N LYS A 133 -12.37 -20.09 20.31
CA LYS A 133 -12.32 -21.42 19.70
C LYS A 133 -13.70 -22.02 19.50
N ARG A 134 -14.56 -21.95 20.54
CA ARG A 134 -15.94 -22.47 20.47
C ARG A 134 -16.77 -21.73 19.41
N LEU A 135 -16.67 -20.40 19.36
CA LEU A 135 -17.39 -19.58 18.37
C LEU A 135 -16.85 -19.83 16.94
N ALA A 136 -15.54 -19.94 16.79
CA ALA A 136 -14.94 -20.27 15.50
C ALA A 136 -15.42 -21.65 15.00
N ALA A 137 -15.38 -22.67 15.86
CA ALA A 137 -15.89 -24.01 15.52
C ALA A 137 -17.40 -24.00 15.18
N LYS A 138 -18.19 -23.22 15.91
CA LYS A 138 -19.64 -23.09 15.69
C LYS A 138 -19.96 -22.46 14.34
N TRP A 139 -19.31 -21.35 14.01
CA TRP A 139 -19.71 -20.50 12.90
C TRP A 139 -18.94 -20.79 11.61
N PHE A 140 -17.63 -21.04 11.69
CA PHE A 140 -16.79 -21.34 10.51
C PHE A 140 -16.62 -22.84 10.26
N GLY A 141 -16.77 -23.70 11.31
CA GLY A 141 -16.62 -25.15 11.16
C GLY A 141 -17.50 -25.81 10.11
N PRO A 142 -18.77 -25.39 9.91
CA PRO A 142 -19.63 -25.92 8.86
C PRO A 142 -19.26 -25.50 7.44
N ILE A 143 -18.37 -24.51 7.27
CA ILE A 143 -17.99 -24.00 5.94
C ILE A 143 -16.97 -24.96 5.32
N GLU A 144 -17.19 -25.32 4.06
CA GLU A 144 -16.25 -26.16 3.32
C GLU A 144 -14.85 -25.54 3.31
N MET A 145 -13.85 -26.30 3.72
CA MET A 145 -12.45 -25.84 3.83
C MET A 145 -11.92 -25.27 2.52
N GLY A 146 -12.25 -25.88 1.39
CA GLY A 146 -11.80 -25.51 0.06
C GLY A 146 -10.34 -25.93 -0.22
N THR A 147 -9.82 -25.46 -1.34
CA THR A 147 -8.42 -25.70 -1.75
C THR A 147 -7.60 -24.44 -1.48
N LYS A 148 -6.41 -24.61 -0.87
CA LYS A 148 -5.51 -23.50 -0.61
C LYS A 148 -5.11 -22.84 -1.93
N TYR A 149 -5.25 -21.52 -2.00
CA TYR A 149 -4.78 -20.74 -3.13
C TYR A 149 -3.25 -20.68 -3.09
N GLU A 150 -2.62 -21.16 -4.16
CA GLU A 150 -1.18 -20.98 -4.36
C GLU A 150 -0.95 -19.72 -5.19
N ARG A 151 -0.21 -18.78 -4.61
CA ARG A 151 0.15 -17.52 -5.25
C ARG A 151 1.27 -17.76 -6.27
N GLN A 152 0.90 -17.84 -7.54
CA GLN A 152 1.83 -18.01 -8.66
C GLN A 152 1.70 -16.80 -9.58
N LEU A 153 2.46 -15.74 -9.29
CA LEU A 153 2.49 -14.52 -10.08
C LEU A 153 3.78 -14.45 -10.91
N PRO A 154 3.73 -13.84 -12.10
CA PRO A 154 4.93 -13.59 -12.87
C PRO A 154 5.86 -12.64 -12.09
N ILE A 155 7.15 -12.94 -12.08
CA ILE A 155 8.16 -12.07 -11.46
C ILE A 155 8.43 -10.91 -12.42
N GLU A 156 8.40 -9.68 -11.89
CA GLU A 156 8.79 -8.51 -12.68
C GLU A 156 10.27 -8.59 -13.01
N PRO A 157 10.67 -8.48 -14.29
CA PRO A 157 12.06 -8.50 -14.68
C PRO A 157 12.80 -7.26 -14.12
N VAL A 158 14.08 -7.42 -13.88
CA VAL A 158 14.93 -6.29 -13.50
C VAL A 158 14.90 -5.24 -14.61
N GLN A 159 14.59 -4.01 -14.24
CA GLN A 159 14.56 -2.90 -15.20
C GLN A 159 15.99 -2.50 -15.58
N THR A 160 16.24 -2.35 -16.89
CA THR A 160 17.58 -2.07 -17.45
C THR A 160 17.68 -0.73 -18.17
N GLU A 161 16.57 0.03 -18.22
CA GLU A 161 16.52 1.35 -18.84
C GLU A 161 15.52 2.26 -18.13
N ALA A 162 15.83 3.54 -18.06
CA ALA A 162 14.91 4.55 -17.55
C ALA A 162 13.66 4.66 -18.44
N ARG A 163 12.48 4.80 -17.80
CA ARG A 163 11.22 4.98 -18.52
C ARG A 163 10.62 6.33 -18.20
N LYS A 164 10.05 6.97 -19.20
CA LYS A 164 9.45 8.31 -19.06
C LYS A 164 8.10 8.38 -19.78
N LEU A 165 7.15 9.04 -19.15
CA LEU A 165 5.86 9.39 -19.73
C LEU A 165 5.54 10.85 -19.42
N GLU A 166 5.12 11.61 -20.42
CA GLU A 166 4.65 12.99 -20.27
C GLU A 166 3.18 13.08 -20.63
N VAL A 167 2.43 13.80 -19.82
CA VAL A 167 0.99 13.95 -19.94
C VAL A 167 0.62 15.42 -19.83
N GLN A 168 -0.21 15.89 -20.75
CA GLN A 168 -0.90 17.17 -20.63
C GLN A 168 -2.31 16.92 -20.10
N ALA A 169 -2.69 17.59 -19.01
CA ALA A 169 -3.97 17.39 -18.37
C ALA A 169 -4.55 18.70 -17.79
N ASN A 170 -5.85 18.71 -17.63
CA ASN A 170 -6.53 19.81 -16.95
C ASN A 170 -6.33 19.72 -15.45
N VAL A 171 -5.16 20.15 -14.99
CA VAL A 171 -4.73 20.14 -13.59
C VAL A 171 -4.25 21.53 -13.19
N PRO A 172 -4.34 21.91 -11.90
CA PRO A 172 -4.03 23.27 -11.47
C PRO A 172 -2.54 23.64 -11.52
N LEU A 173 -1.63 22.68 -11.39
CA LEU A 173 -0.19 22.87 -11.34
C LEU A 173 0.53 21.74 -12.08
N ASP A 174 1.72 22.02 -12.57
CA ASP A 174 2.63 20.97 -13.00
C ASP A 174 2.98 20.06 -11.83
N ALA A 175 3.08 18.78 -12.11
CA ALA A 175 3.42 17.77 -11.11
C ALA A 175 4.28 16.67 -11.73
N PHE A 176 4.99 15.94 -10.89
CA PHE A 176 5.74 14.77 -11.31
C PHE A 176 5.59 13.63 -10.30
N VAL A 177 5.80 12.42 -10.78
CA VAL A 177 6.07 11.24 -9.95
C VAL A 177 7.28 10.52 -10.53
N LYS A 178 8.26 10.22 -9.71
CA LYS A 178 9.42 9.40 -10.07
C LYS A 178 9.49 8.18 -9.16
N THR A 179 9.63 6.99 -9.73
CA THR A 179 9.61 5.75 -8.95
C THR A 179 10.79 4.86 -9.31
N TRP A 180 11.15 4.00 -8.37
CA TRP A 180 12.17 2.97 -8.52
C TRP A 180 11.66 1.67 -7.90
N HIS A 181 11.94 0.53 -8.54
CA HIS A 181 11.64 -0.77 -7.94
C HIS A 181 12.46 -0.97 -6.68
N MET A 182 11.80 -1.47 -5.63
CA MET A 182 12.41 -1.78 -4.35
C MET A 182 12.25 -3.25 -3.97
N ASP A 183 13.02 -3.68 -2.98
CA ASP A 183 12.95 -5.03 -2.45
C ASP A 183 11.57 -5.34 -1.83
N ALA A 184 11.19 -6.62 -1.88
CA ALA A 184 9.96 -7.15 -1.30
C ALA A 184 9.94 -7.04 0.23
N ARG A 185 8.75 -7.12 0.83
CA ARG A 185 8.47 -6.90 2.27
C ARG A 185 9.36 -7.71 3.23
N LEU A 186 9.71 -8.93 2.90
CA LEU A 186 10.53 -9.79 3.76
C LEU A 186 12.04 -9.74 3.46
N SER A 187 12.44 -8.93 2.48
CA SER A 187 13.86 -8.78 2.13
C SER A 187 14.57 -7.80 3.06
N PRO A 188 15.87 -7.97 3.33
CA PRO A 188 16.64 -7.04 4.18
C PRO A 188 16.60 -5.60 3.69
N GLY A 189 16.56 -5.38 2.37
CA GLY A 189 16.49 -4.05 1.76
C GLY A 189 15.20 -3.29 2.03
N TYR A 190 14.12 -3.95 2.44
CA TYR A 190 12.85 -3.30 2.76
C TYR A 190 12.99 -2.26 3.88
N TYR A 191 13.65 -2.62 4.98
CA TYR A 191 13.83 -1.74 6.14
C TYR A 191 14.76 -0.55 5.83
N ALA A 192 15.77 -0.79 5.01
CA ALA A 192 16.63 0.28 4.51
C ALA A 192 15.86 1.24 3.58
N ALA A 193 14.98 0.71 2.72
CA ALA A 193 14.11 1.52 1.86
C ALA A 193 13.18 2.42 2.68
N ASP A 194 12.54 1.87 3.71
CA ASP A 194 11.59 2.59 4.55
C ASP A 194 12.30 3.76 5.26
N LEU A 195 13.41 3.50 5.96
CA LEU A 195 14.19 4.57 6.60
C LEU A 195 14.75 5.58 5.59
N LEU A 196 15.16 5.13 4.40
CA LEU A 196 15.66 5.99 3.32
C LEU A 196 14.58 6.96 2.82
N THR A 197 13.34 6.48 2.63
CA THR A 197 12.23 7.33 2.21
C THR A 197 11.87 8.36 3.27
N GLU A 198 11.93 8.00 4.56
CA GLU A 198 11.73 8.93 5.67
C GLU A 198 12.82 10.02 5.74
N ILE A 199 14.07 9.68 5.47
CA ILE A 199 15.18 10.65 5.41
C ILE A 199 14.98 11.61 4.25
N LEU A 200 14.63 11.08 3.08
CA LEU A 200 14.54 11.85 1.85
C LEU A 200 13.31 12.75 1.81
N GLY A 201 12.11 12.24 2.16
CA GLY A 201 10.85 12.94 1.99
C GLY A 201 9.83 12.79 3.13
N GLY A 202 10.17 12.14 4.26
CA GLY A 202 9.25 11.89 5.37
C GLY A 202 8.95 13.13 6.21
N GLY A 203 8.10 14.05 5.69
CA GLY A 203 7.60 15.21 6.43
C GLY A 203 8.55 16.43 6.45
N ALA A 204 8.23 17.42 7.28
CA ALA A 204 8.83 18.75 7.23
C ALA A 204 10.34 18.81 7.58
N ALA A 205 10.91 17.81 8.20
CA ALA A 205 12.34 17.74 8.54
C ALA A 205 13.15 16.87 7.57
N SER A 206 12.56 16.47 6.44
CA SER A 206 13.21 15.68 5.38
C SER A 206 14.03 16.56 4.45
N ARG A 207 14.97 15.93 3.72
CA ARG A 207 15.89 16.65 2.83
C ARG A 207 15.17 17.38 1.71
N LEU A 208 14.27 16.68 1.00
CA LEU A 208 13.49 17.27 -0.10
C LEU A 208 12.65 18.46 0.37
N TYR A 209 11.97 18.31 1.50
CA TYR A 209 11.13 19.40 2.02
C TYR A 209 11.96 20.63 2.38
N GLN A 210 13.06 20.46 3.13
CA GLN A 210 13.90 21.59 3.55
C GLN A 210 14.50 22.30 2.34
N THR A 211 15.12 21.56 1.42
CA THR A 211 15.81 22.15 0.29
C THR A 211 14.86 22.68 -0.78
N LEU A 212 13.83 21.89 -1.15
CA LEU A 212 13.04 22.18 -2.35
C LEU A 212 11.75 22.94 -2.07
N VAL A 213 11.18 22.82 -0.86
CA VAL A 213 9.98 23.58 -0.46
C VAL A 213 10.37 24.84 0.31
N LYS A 214 11.25 24.72 1.32
CA LYS A 214 11.58 25.84 2.20
C LYS A 214 12.62 26.80 1.59
N GLU A 215 13.74 26.28 1.10
CA GLU A 215 14.85 27.11 0.60
C GLU A 215 14.64 27.55 -0.84
N LYS A 216 14.57 26.59 -1.79
CA LYS A 216 14.45 26.87 -3.23
C LYS A 216 13.05 27.27 -3.66
N GLN A 217 12.02 26.87 -2.92
CA GLN A 217 10.60 27.14 -3.22
C GLN A 217 10.16 26.67 -4.63
N TYR A 218 10.70 25.55 -5.08
CA TYR A 218 10.35 24.97 -6.38
C TYR A 218 9.06 24.15 -6.32
N PHE A 219 8.73 23.62 -5.15
CA PHE A 219 7.57 22.79 -4.92
C PHE A 219 6.64 23.38 -3.88
N SER A 220 5.33 23.28 -4.13
CA SER A 220 4.29 23.52 -3.13
C SER A 220 4.15 22.34 -2.16
N SER A 221 4.40 21.13 -2.65
CA SER A 221 4.52 19.90 -1.87
C SER A 221 5.47 18.94 -2.57
N ILE A 222 6.27 18.21 -1.81
CA ILE A 222 7.10 17.11 -2.28
C ILE A 222 7.22 16.09 -1.15
N ASP A 223 7.03 14.84 -1.49
CA ASP A 223 7.08 13.72 -0.56
C ASP A 223 7.90 12.56 -1.14
N CYS A 224 8.47 11.74 -0.26
CA CYS A 224 9.09 10.47 -0.63
C CYS A 224 8.53 9.38 0.28
N TYR A 225 8.08 8.29 -0.32
CA TYR A 225 7.48 7.17 0.40
C TYR A 225 7.62 5.89 -0.42
N HIS A 226 7.19 4.75 0.13
CA HIS A 226 7.25 3.50 -0.59
C HIS A 226 5.90 2.75 -0.58
N PHE A 227 5.72 1.93 -1.59
CA PHE A 227 4.68 0.90 -1.68
C PHE A 227 5.31 -0.46 -1.46
N GLY A 228 5.59 -0.79 -0.19
CA GLY A 228 6.08 -2.10 0.19
C GLY A 228 4.99 -3.15 0.04
N SER A 229 5.29 -4.22 -0.67
CA SER A 229 4.34 -5.29 -1.02
C SER A 229 5.00 -6.65 -0.83
N LEU A 230 4.23 -7.76 -0.94
CA LEU A 230 4.79 -9.12 -0.81
C LEU A 230 5.88 -9.40 -1.85
N ASP A 231 5.73 -8.88 -3.07
CA ASP A 231 6.76 -8.86 -4.11
C ASP A 231 7.42 -7.49 -4.21
N ALA A 232 8.33 -7.32 -5.17
CA ALA A 232 9.04 -6.08 -5.42
C ALA A 232 8.07 -4.88 -5.54
N GLY A 233 8.23 -3.92 -4.63
CA GLY A 233 7.43 -2.71 -4.55
C GLY A 233 8.05 -1.53 -5.30
N LEU A 234 7.62 -0.32 -4.95
CA LEU A 234 8.14 0.93 -5.51
C LEU A 234 8.50 1.91 -4.38
N VAL A 235 9.65 2.53 -4.47
CA VAL A 235 9.90 3.83 -3.83
C VAL A 235 9.40 4.90 -4.78
N ALA A 236 8.77 5.93 -4.25
CA ALA A 236 8.22 7.05 -5.00
C ALA A 236 8.66 8.39 -4.43
N VAL A 237 9.00 9.31 -5.31
CA VAL A 237 9.07 10.75 -5.03
C VAL A 237 8.02 11.41 -5.89
N ASP A 238 7.09 12.13 -5.28
CA ASP A 238 6.11 12.93 -6.01
C ASP A 238 6.09 14.38 -5.53
N GLY A 239 5.79 15.29 -6.43
CA GLY A 239 5.74 16.70 -6.10
C GLY A 239 4.87 17.51 -7.04
N LYS A 240 4.34 18.61 -6.49
CA LYS A 240 3.60 19.62 -7.25
C LYS A 240 4.43 20.90 -7.28
N LEU A 241 4.67 21.41 -8.46
CA LEU A 241 5.51 22.58 -8.67
C LEU A 241 4.80 23.87 -8.21
N VAL A 242 5.57 24.86 -7.82
CA VAL A 242 5.09 26.22 -7.68
C VAL A 242 4.90 26.81 -9.08
N LYS A 243 3.83 27.59 -9.28
CA LYS A 243 3.51 28.19 -10.57
C LYS A 243 4.68 29.03 -11.11
N GLY A 244 5.09 28.74 -12.34
CA GLY A 244 6.17 29.44 -13.03
C GLY A 244 7.55 28.80 -12.86
N VAL A 245 7.69 27.76 -12.08
CA VAL A 245 8.92 26.97 -12.01
C VAL A 245 8.94 25.98 -13.20
N ALA A 246 10.04 25.96 -13.94
CA ALA A 246 10.20 25.03 -15.05
C ALA A 246 10.37 23.60 -14.55
N MET A 247 9.72 22.63 -15.22
CA MET A 247 9.75 21.20 -14.86
C MET A 247 11.18 20.67 -14.83
N GLU A 248 12.00 21.01 -15.82
CA GLU A 248 13.40 20.58 -15.92
C GLU A 248 14.22 21.05 -14.73
N THR A 249 14.06 22.31 -14.31
CA THR A 249 14.76 22.89 -13.14
C THR A 249 14.34 22.17 -11.86
N ALA A 250 13.06 21.90 -11.69
CA ALA A 250 12.51 21.21 -10.53
C ALA A 250 13.02 19.76 -10.45
N MET A 251 12.98 19.03 -11.58
CA MET A 251 13.46 17.64 -11.66
C MET A 251 14.96 17.54 -11.41
N GLN A 252 15.75 18.44 -12.01
CA GLN A 252 17.19 18.51 -11.75
C GLN A 252 17.49 18.70 -10.25
N ALA A 253 16.74 19.56 -9.59
CA ALA A 253 16.93 19.80 -8.15
C ALA A 253 16.58 18.57 -7.29
N VAL A 254 15.59 17.75 -7.70
CA VAL A 254 15.30 16.46 -7.04
C VAL A 254 16.46 15.48 -7.25
N ASP A 255 16.95 15.38 -8.48
CA ASP A 255 18.07 14.47 -8.79
C ASP A 255 19.35 14.89 -8.07
N GLU A 256 19.63 16.20 -7.92
CA GLU A 256 20.74 16.72 -7.11
C GLU A 256 20.67 16.27 -5.64
N GLU A 257 19.48 16.28 -5.02
CA GLU A 257 19.31 15.83 -3.63
C GLU A 257 19.49 14.31 -3.50
N ILE A 258 19.03 13.54 -4.47
CA ILE A 258 19.26 12.10 -4.54
C ILE A 258 20.75 11.80 -4.71
N GLU A 259 21.44 12.49 -5.61
CA GLU A 259 22.88 12.29 -5.82
C GLU A 259 23.71 12.70 -4.60
N LYS A 260 23.33 13.73 -3.84
CA LYS A 260 23.98 14.05 -2.55
C LYS A 260 23.83 12.90 -1.55
N LEU A 261 22.68 12.26 -1.49
CA LEU A 261 22.43 11.13 -0.62
C LEU A 261 23.24 9.88 -1.02
N LYS A 262 23.48 9.70 -2.33
CA LYS A 262 24.33 8.64 -2.87
C LYS A 262 25.83 8.93 -2.68
N ALA A 263 26.24 10.19 -2.81
CA ALA A 263 27.65 10.58 -2.73
C ALA A 263 28.18 10.64 -1.29
N THR A 264 27.32 10.98 -0.33
CA THR A 264 27.75 11.25 1.06
C THR A 264 26.87 10.46 2.04
N LYS A 265 27.52 9.71 2.92
CA LYS A 265 26.82 9.01 4.01
C LYS A 265 26.04 10.01 4.88
N ILE A 266 24.89 9.59 5.36
CA ILE A 266 24.07 10.36 6.30
C ILE A 266 24.76 10.48 7.66
N GLU A 267 24.38 11.49 8.44
CA GLU A 267 24.86 11.64 9.81
C GLU A 267 24.15 10.66 10.75
N ALA A 268 24.85 10.23 11.80
CA ALA A 268 24.26 9.34 12.82
C ALA A 268 23.00 9.91 13.47
N LYS A 269 22.96 11.24 13.66
CA LYS A 269 21.78 11.95 14.21
C LYS A 269 20.58 11.89 13.26
N GLU A 270 20.80 11.91 11.96
CA GLU A 270 19.75 11.83 10.95
C GLU A 270 19.12 10.42 10.94
N LEU A 271 19.95 9.38 10.97
CA LEU A 271 19.47 8.00 11.11
C LEU A 271 18.69 7.80 12.42
N GLN A 272 19.26 8.24 13.54
CA GLN A 272 18.63 8.10 14.86
C GLN A 272 17.25 8.78 14.91
N LYS A 273 17.10 9.96 14.26
CA LYS A 273 15.82 10.67 14.16
C LYS A 273 14.74 9.81 13.52
N VAL A 274 15.03 9.18 12.38
CA VAL A 274 14.02 8.38 11.65
C VAL A 274 13.75 7.06 12.35
N VAL A 275 14.75 6.41 12.95
CA VAL A 275 14.56 5.20 13.76
C VAL A 275 13.68 5.50 14.98
N ASN A 276 13.91 6.60 15.70
CA ASN A 276 13.07 7.00 16.84
C ASN A 276 11.62 7.31 16.40
N ARG A 277 11.45 7.90 15.20
CA ARG A 277 10.12 8.13 14.64
C ARG A 277 9.40 6.82 14.37
N THR A 278 10.07 5.86 13.72
CA THR A 278 9.53 4.52 13.46
C THR A 278 9.14 3.81 14.76
N GLU A 279 9.99 3.87 15.79
CA GLU A 279 9.69 3.33 17.12
C GLU A 279 8.41 3.93 17.69
N SER A 280 8.28 5.26 17.62
CA SER A 280 7.10 5.95 18.10
C SER A 280 5.84 5.55 17.35
N VAL A 281 5.90 5.43 16.02
CA VAL A 281 4.76 4.98 15.19
C VAL A 281 4.33 3.57 15.59
N ILE A 282 5.25 2.63 15.68
CA ILE A 282 4.97 1.24 16.09
C ILE A 282 4.35 1.21 17.50
N ALA A 283 4.92 1.95 18.44
CA ALA A 283 4.42 2.00 19.82
C ALA A 283 3.00 2.59 19.93
N PHE A 284 2.68 3.63 19.14
CA PHE A 284 1.34 4.21 19.11
C PHE A 284 0.32 3.31 18.39
N GLU A 285 0.71 2.63 17.32
CA GLU A 285 -0.14 1.65 16.65
C GLU A 285 -0.51 0.50 17.58
N ASP A 286 0.42 0.04 18.41
CA ASP A 286 0.19 -1.03 19.40
C ASP A 286 -0.79 -0.65 20.51
N MET A 287 -1.09 0.62 20.71
CA MET A 287 -2.13 1.05 21.66
C MET A 287 -3.55 0.74 21.17
N SER A 288 -3.76 0.64 19.89
CA SER A 288 -5.05 0.32 19.28
C SER A 288 -5.26 -1.19 19.18
N VAL A 289 -6.36 -1.69 19.77
CA VAL A 289 -6.74 -3.10 19.64
C VAL A 289 -6.96 -3.50 18.19
N MET A 290 -7.53 -2.60 17.38
CA MET A 290 -7.76 -2.82 15.95
C MET A 290 -6.44 -2.91 15.19
N SER A 291 -5.51 -1.97 15.43
CA SER A 291 -4.20 -1.97 14.77
C SER A 291 -3.42 -3.24 15.11
N ARG A 292 -3.42 -3.64 16.39
CA ARG A 292 -2.78 -4.89 16.82
C ARG A 292 -3.38 -6.12 16.15
N ALA A 293 -4.71 -6.20 16.04
CA ALA A 293 -5.36 -7.30 15.34
C ALA A 293 -4.96 -7.34 13.85
N SER A 294 -4.93 -6.19 13.19
CA SER A 294 -4.53 -6.07 11.79
C SER A 294 -3.06 -6.43 11.58
N SER A 295 -2.17 -5.99 12.47
CA SER A 295 -0.75 -6.34 12.44
C SER A 295 -0.53 -7.84 12.65
N ILE A 296 -1.19 -8.46 13.63
CA ILE A 296 -1.12 -9.92 13.84
C ILE A 296 -1.56 -10.65 12.57
N ALA A 297 -2.67 -10.24 11.95
CA ALA A 297 -3.15 -10.86 10.72
C ALA A 297 -2.17 -10.71 9.55
N LEU A 298 -1.54 -9.53 9.42
CA LEU A 298 -0.53 -9.29 8.40
C LEU A 298 0.70 -10.16 8.61
N TYR A 299 1.24 -10.22 9.83
CA TYR A 299 2.44 -11.02 10.10
C TYR A 299 2.17 -12.53 9.98
N GLU A 300 0.95 -12.99 10.34
CA GLU A 300 0.55 -14.38 10.07
C GLU A 300 0.50 -14.66 8.55
N LEU A 301 0.00 -13.71 7.74
CA LEU A 301 0.04 -13.81 6.28
C LEU A 301 1.48 -13.86 5.74
N LEU A 302 2.40 -13.14 6.39
CA LEU A 302 3.84 -13.16 6.06
C LEU A 302 4.55 -14.45 6.52
N GLY A 303 3.88 -15.31 7.28
CA GLY A 303 4.34 -16.63 7.69
C GLY A 303 4.48 -16.88 9.19
N ASP A 304 4.54 -15.82 10.01
CA ASP A 304 4.62 -15.95 11.48
C ASP A 304 4.16 -14.66 12.17
N ALA A 305 3.02 -14.73 12.87
CA ALA A 305 2.51 -13.63 13.68
C ALA A 305 3.51 -13.12 14.74
N GLY A 306 4.41 -14.00 15.21
CA GLY A 306 5.46 -13.66 16.17
C GLY A 306 6.48 -12.63 15.65
N MET A 307 6.64 -12.49 14.34
CA MET A 307 7.51 -11.46 13.73
C MET A 307 7.16 -10.05 14.17
N MET A 308 5.90 -9.78 14.49
CA MET A 308 5.45 -8.48 15.01
C MET A 308 6.28 -8.03 16.22
N ASN A 309 6.64 -8.95 17.11
CA ASN A 309 7.38 -8.64 18.34
C ASN A 309 8.87 -8.28 18.11
N THR A 310 9.39 -8.58 16.93
CA THR A 310 10.80 -8.34 16.56
C THR A 310 10.95 -7.33 15.42
N GLU A 311 9.85 -6.76 14.94
CA GLU A 311 9.86 -5.85 13.78
C GLU A 311 10.76 -4.64 14.00
N PHE A 312 10.63 -3.98 15.15
CA PHE A 312 11.43 -2.80 15.45
C PHE A 312 12.94 -3.11 15.52
N GLN A 313 13.32 -4.30 15.96
CA GLN A 313 14.72 -4.72 16.02
C GLN A 313 15.39 -4.74 14.64
N LYS A 314 14.61 -5.01 13.58
CA LYS A 314 15.10 -4.98 12.21
C LYS A 314 15.43 -3.56 11.74
N TYR A 315 14.66 -2.56 12.17
CA TYR A 315 14.98 -1.14 11.95
C TYR A 315 16.21 -0.71 12.73
N GLN A 316 16.35 -1.15 13.98
CA GLN A 316 17.51 -0.85 14.82
C GLN A 316 18.81 -1.46 14.27
N ALA A 317 18.71 -2.56 13.52
CA ALA A 317 19.86 -3.20 12.91
C ALA A 317 20.39 -2.47 11.67
N ILE A 318 19.63 -1.53 11.09
CA ILE A 318 20.05 -0.79 9.91
C ILE A 318 21.06 0.28 10.30
N GLY A 319 22.27 0.19 9.73
CA GLY A 319 23.34 1.16 9.91
C GLY A 319 23.42 2.22 8.80
N ILE A 320 24.29 3.20 9.00
CA ILE A 320 24.55 4.25 8.00
C ILE A 320 25.06 3.66 6.69
N ASP A 321 25.87 2.61 6.77
CA ASP A 321 26.43 1.93 5.62
C ASP A 321 25.37 1.20 4.81
N ASP A 322 24.36 0.62 5.48
CA ASP A 322 23.22 -0.04 4.83
C ASP A 322 22.37 0.98 4.07
N ILE A 323 22.06 2.13 4.69
CA ILE A 323 21.32 3.23 4.03
C ILE A 323 22.08 3.73 2.80
N HIS A 324 23.39 3.96 2.93
CA HIS A 324 24.22 4.45 1.83
C HIS A 324 24.33 3.42 0.68
N ALA A 325 24.55 2.15 1.01
CA ALA A 325 24.59 1.07 0.02
C ALA A 325 23.25 0.92 -0.69
N TYR A 326 22.15 1.00 0.08
CA TYR A 326 20.81 0.86 -0.47
C TYR A 326 20.41 2.05 -1.34
N ALA A 327 20.77 3.29 -0.97
CA ALA A 327 20.56 4.48 -1.80
C ALA A 327 21.26 4.35 -3.17
N ASN A 328 22.50 3.87 -3.19
CA ASN A 328 23.23 3.61 -4.44
C ASN A 328 22.62 2.49 -5.28
N LYS A 329 22.05 1.46 -4.65
CA LYS A 329 21.36 0.35 -5.33
C LYS A 329 20.05 0.80 -5.96
N ILE A 330 19.18 1.47 -5.17
CA ILE A 330 17.79 1.72 -5.58
C ILE A 330 17.71 2.90 -6.55
N PHE A 331 18.44 3.99 -6.31
CA PHE A 331 18.42 5.20 -7.14
C PHE A 331 19.33 5.08 -8.37
N ASP A 332 19.44 3.87 -8.94
CA ASP A 332 20.02 3.69 -10.27
C ASP A 332 19.09 4.32 -11.32
N ASN A 333 19.66 5.08 -12.24
CA ASN A 333 18.89 5.70 -13.31
C ASN A 333 18.15 4.68 -14.16
N ASN A 334 18.76 3.52 -14.44
CA ASN A 334 18.12 2.44 -15.20
C ASN A 334 16.91 1.83 -14.49
N ASN A 335 16.81 1.95 -13.17
CA ASN A 335 15.68 1.51 -12.35
C ASN A 335 14.57 2.58 -12.26
N SER A 336 14.72 3.74 -12.91
CA SER A 336 13.82 4.88 -12.72
C SER A 336 12.65 4.90 -13.69
N ASN A 337 11.47 5.31 -13.20
CA ASN A 337 10.28 5.58 -13.99
C ASN A 337 9.81 7.00 -13.66
N THR A 338 9.67 7.85 -14.66
CA THR A 338 9.31 9.26 -14.48
C THR A 338 8.00 9.58 -15.22
N LEU A 339 7.03 10.08 -14.50
CA LEU A 339 5.77 10.58 -15.04
C LEU A 339 5.70 12.09 -14.79
N LEU A 340 5.61 12.86 -15.86
CA LEU A 340 5.46 14.32 -15.82
C LEU A 340 4.03 14.71 -16.19
N TYR A 341 3.42 15.54 -15.36
CA TYR A 341 2.11 16.13 -15.60
C TYR A 341 2.28 17.62 -15.88
N HIS A 342 1.93 18.03 -17.11
CA HIS A 342 1.92 19.42 -17.52
C HIS A 342 0.49 19.95 -17.43
N ALA A 343 0.31 21.04 -16.67
CA ALA A 343 -0.97 21.75 -16.60
C ALA A 343 -1.28 22.36 -17.97
N GLN A 344 -2.51 22.15 -18.44
CA GLN A 344 -2.99 22.86 -19.64
C GLN A 344 -3.17 24.33 -19.29
N SER A 345 -2.55 25.20 -20.07
CA SER A 345 -2.64 26.67 -19.96
C SER A 345 -4.03 27.19 -20.33
#